data_51f2b47316193ef56198085fd3152974
#
_entry.id   51f2b47316193ef56198085fd3152974
#
_cell.length_a   1.000
_cell.length_b   1.000
_cell.length_c   1.000
_cell.angle_alpha   90.00
_cell.angle_beta   90.00
_cell.angle_gamma   90.00
#
_symmetry.space_group_name_H-M   'P 1'
#
loop_
_entity.id
_entity.type
_entity.pdbx_description
1 polymer ?
#
loop_
_entity_poly.entity_id
_entity_poly.type
_entity_poly.pdbx_seq_one_letter_code
_entity_poly.pdbx_strand_id
1 'polypeptide(L)'
;IVYPAHGAGSACGKNMMKETIDTLGNQKKMNYALRADMDKETFIKEVTDGLVPPPDYFPLNVKMNKEGYADLDAVIEMGKRALSPDAFEIAANATGAVVLDVRHHNDFSAGHIPRSIFIGLDGGFAPWVGTLIADVKQPILLVADENRVEEAVTRLSRVGFDNTIGYLAGGFERWQK
;
A
#
# COMPACT_ATOMS: atom_id res chain seq x y z
N ILE A 1 -33.48 11.10 2.53
CA ILE A 1 -32.93 9.75 2.25
C ILE A 1 -31.42 9.85 2.33
N VAL A 2 -30.77 8.84 2.94
CA VAL A 2 -29.32 8.69 3.05
C VAL A 2 -28.91 7.43 2.30
N TYR A 3 -27.90 7.56 1.45
CA TYR A 3 -27.24 6.45 0.78
C TYR A 3 -25.80 6.38 1.32
N PRO A 4 -25.41 5.32 2.03
CA PRO A 4 -24.04 5.19 2.52
C PRO A 4 -23.06 4.99 1.37
N ALA A 5 -21.88 5.56 1.47
CA ALA A 5 -20.81 5.42 0.48
C ALA A 5 -20.16 4.03 0.49
N HIS A 6 -20.23 3.31 1.61
CA HIS A 6 -19.63 2.00 1.80
C HIS A 6 -20.63 1.01 2.36
N GLY A 7 -20.45 -0.27 2.04
CA GLY A 7 -21.24 -1.37 2.59
C GLY A 7 -20.76 -1.85 3.96
N ALA A 8 -21.55 -2.73 4.57
CA ALA A 8 -21.21 -3.37 5.83
C ALA A 8 -19.86 -4.12 5.71
N GLY A 9 -19.03 -4.02 6.76
CA GLY A 9 -17.69 -4.62 6.80
C GLY A 9 -16.58 -3.76 6.21
N SER A 10 -16.89 -2.52 5.76
CA SER A 10 -15.85 -1.56 5.35
C SER A 10 -14.95 -1.18 6.55
N ALA A 11 -13.64 -1.10 6.30
CA ALA A 11 -12.67 -0.64 7.30
C ALA A 11 -12.84 0.86 7.66
N CYS A 12 -13.58 1.62 6.85
CA CYS A 12 -13.82 3.05 7.07
C CYS A 12 -14.95 3.35 8.06
N GLY A 13 -15.73 2.35 8.47
CA GLY A 13 -16.88 2.52 9.36
C GLY A 13 -16.79 1.65 10.61
N LYS A 14 -17.01 2.29 11.77
CA LYS A 14 -17.20 1.59 13.03
C LYS A 14 -18.67 1.18 13.12
N ASN A 15 -19.02 -0.06 13.30
CA ASN A 15 -20.41 -0.54 13.45
C ASN A 15 -21.36 -0.19 12.27
N MET A 16 -20.95 -0.47 11.05
CA MET A 16 -21.82 -0.24 9.88
C MET A 16 -23.00 -1.21 9.86
N MET A 17 -24.19 -0.67 9.66
CA MET A 17 -25.42 -1.44 9.46
C MET A 17 -25.47 -2.05 8.05
N LYS A 18 -26.38 -3.01 7.86
CA LYS A 18 -26.52 -3.73 6.57
C LYS A 18 -27.37 -2.97 5.54
N GLU A 19 -28.13 -1.99 5.99
CA GLU A 19 -29.04 -1.20 5.16
C GLU A 19 -28.26 -0.37 4.16
N THR A 20 -28.69 -0.40 2.91
CA THR A 20 -28.12 0.38 1.81
C THR A 20 -28.85 1.70 1.56
N ILE A 21 -29.97 1.92 2.23
CA ILE A 21 -30.80 3.13 2.16
C ILE A 21 -31.44 3.35 3.53
N ASP A 22 -31.43 4.59 4.01
CA ASP A 22 -32.16 4.96 5.25
C ASP A 22 -32.60 6.43 5.21
N THR A 23 -33.30 6.87 6.24
CA THR A 23 -33.70 8.27 6.44
C THR A 23 -32.78 8.94 7.46
N LEU A 24 -32.54 10.24 7.31
CA LEU A 24 -31.81 11.01 8.31
C LEU A 24 -32.46 10.97 9.67
N GLY A 25 -33.81 10.94 9.71
CA GLY A 25 -34.58 10.83 10.96
C GLY A 25 -34.27 9.52 11.70
N ASN A 26 -34.15 8.41 11.00
CA ASN A 26 -33.76 7.12 11.56
C ASN A 26 -32.32 7.14 12.02
N GLN A 27 -31.41 7.68 11.20
CA GLN A 27 -29.99 7.79 11.53
C GLN A 27 -29.77 8.60 12.82
N LYS A 28 -30.52 9.69 13.05
CA LYS A 28 -30.45 10.46 14.29
C LYS A 28 -30.88 9.67 15.53
N LYS A 29 -31.66 8.61 15.37
CA LYS A 29 -32.12 7.77 16.49
C LYS A 29 -31.18 6.57 16.73
N MET A 30 -30.64 5.99 15.67
CA MET A 30 -29.95 4.71 15.72
C MET A 30 -28.44 4.80 15.54
N ASN A 31 -27.96 5.82 14.80
CA ASN A 31 -26.53 5.96 14.54
C ASN A 31 -25.82 6.53 15.77
N TYR A 32 -24.86 5.76 16.30
CA TYR A 32 -24.12 6.14 17.49
C TYR A 32 -23.43 7.51 17.39
N ALA A 33 -23.04 7.93 16.17
CA ALA A 33 -22.36 9.20 15.93
C ALA A 33 -23.30 10.38 15.62
N LEU A 34 -24.64 10.17 15.55
CA LEU A 34 -25.63 11.20 15.21
C LEU A 34 -26.70 11.40 16.28
N ARG A 35 -26.56 10.76 17.42
CA ARG A 35 -27.55 10.88 18.53
C ARG A 35 -27.56 12.30 19.06
N ALA A 36 -28.76 12.85 19.21
CA ALA A 36 -28.97 14.23 19.67
C ALA A 36 -28.70 14.45 21.17
N ASP A 37 -28.60 13.37 21.94
CA ASP A 37 -28.35 13.36 23.38
C ASP A 37 -26.90 13.36 23.79
N MET A 38 -25.97 13.39 22.82
CA MET A 38 -24.53 13.44 23.09
C MET A 38 -24.03 14.88 23.19
N ASP A 39 -23.25 15.15 24.23
CA ASP A 39 -22.38 16.31 24.27
C ASP A 39 -21.11 16.09 23.41
N LYS A 40 -20.31 17.14 23.24
CA LYS A 40 -19.10 17.10 22.45
C LYS A 40 -18.07 16.08 22.97
N GLU A 41 -17.94 15.95 24.27
CA GLU A 41 -16.94 15.08 24.91
C GLU A 41 -17.33 13.62 24.72
N THR A 42 -18.59 13.29 24.93
CA THR A 42 -19.16 11.95 24.66
C THR A 42 -19.03 11.59 23.20
N PHE A 43 -19.34 12.52 22.28
CA PHE A 43 -19.18 12.31 20.84
C PHE A 43 -17.73 11.98 20.48
N ILE A 44 -16.77 12.77 20.96
CA ILE A 44 -15.34 12.52 20.69
C ILE A 44 -14.94 11.14 21.21
N LYS A 45 -15.31 10.80 22.45
CA LYS A 45 -15.02 9.49 23.04
C LYS A 45 -15.59 8.35 22.19
N GLU A 46 -16.86 8.41 21.85
CA GLU A 46 -17.55 7.37 21.07
C GLU A 46 -16.92 7.15 19.68
N VAL A 47 -16.56 8.22 18.96
CA VAL A 47 -16.03 8.11 17.60
C VAL A 47 -14.55 7.77 17.57
N THR A 48 -13.78 8.08 18.62
CA THR A 48 -12.35 7.80 18.69
C THR A 48 -11.99 6.51 19.44
N ASP A 49 -12.94 5.95 20.20
CA ASP A 49 -12.72 4.70 20.91
C ASP A 49 -12.43 3.55 19.96
N GLY A 50 -11.37 2.79 20.24
CA GLY A 50 -10.95 1.66 19.44
C GLY A 50 -10.33 2.00 18.07
N LEU A 51 -10.02 3.29 17.80
CA LEU A 51 -9.24 3.63 16.60
C LEU A 51 -7.83 3.09 16.72
N VAL A 52 -7.39 2.38 15.67
CA VAL A 52 -5.99 1.99 15.51
C VAL A 52 -5.20 3.15 14.90
N PRO A 53 -3.91 3.29 15.20
CA PRO A 53 -3.06 4.28 14.52
C PRO A 53 -3.16 4.11 13.00
N PRO A 54 -3.20 5.20 12.24
CA PRO A 54 -3.15 5.11 10.79
C PRO A 54 -1.79 4.54 10.34
N PRO A 55 -1.71 3.89 9.17
CA PRO A 55 -0.44 3.48 8.59
C PRO A 55 0.55 4.67 8.48
N ASP A 56 1.84 4.39 8.70
CA ASP A 56 2.89 5.44 8.76
C ASP A 56 3.01 6.28 7.49
N TYR A 57 2.64 5.74 6.34
CA TYR A 57 2.67 6.45 5.05
C TYR A 57 1.50 7.44 4.85
N PHE A 58 0.43 7.40 5.66
CA PHE A 58 -0.74 8.29 5.48
C PHE A 58 -0.40 9.77 5.56
N PRO A 59 0.34 10.27 6.56
CA PRO A 59 0.72 11.69 6.63
C PRO A 59 1.48 12.16 5.39
N LEU A 60 2.34 11.30 4.84
CA LEU A 60 3.08 11.60 3.64
C LEU A 60 2.17 11.69 2.42
N ASN A 61 1.24 10.74 2.25
CA ASN A 61 0.27 10.80 1.15
C ASN A 61 -0.57 12.09 1.21
N VAL A 62 -0.96 12.54 2.40
CA VAL A 62 -1.64 13.83 2.57
C VAL A 62 -0.74 14.99 2.12
N LYS A 63 0.55 14.94 2.43
CA LYS A 63 1.52 15.95 1.99
C LYS A 63 1.68 15.93 0.47
N MET A 64 1.91 14.77 -0.13
CA MET A 64 2.04 14.60 -1.58
C MET A 64 0.79 15.09 -2.34
N ASN A 65 -0.40 14.81 -1.83
CA ASN A 65 -1.65 15.29 -2.42
C ASN A 65 -1.79 16.82 -2.39
N LYS A 66 -1.11 17.51 -1.48
CA LYS A 66 -1.12 18.97 -1.37
C LYS A 66 0.00 19.65 -2.14
N GLU A 67 1.17 19.05 -2.15
CA GLU A 67 2.40 19.65 -2.70
C GLU A 67 2.74 19.15 -4.10
N GLY A 68 2.09 18.06 -4.53
CA GLY A 68 2.39 17.36 -5.77
C GLY A 68 3.30 16.15 -5.54
N TYR A 69 3.40 15.32 -6.57
CA TYR A 69 4.18 14.08 -6.60
C TYR A 69 4.85 13.94 -7.97
N ALA A 70 5.75 12.96 -8.11
CA ALA A 70 6.43 12.68 -9.36
C ALA A 70 5.44 12.27 -10.47
N ASP A 71 5.80 12.56 -11.71
CA ASP A 71 5.03 12.09 -12.86
C ASP A 71 5.00 10.56 -12.89
N LEU A 72 3.80 9.97 -12.98
CA LEU A 72 3.62 8.53 -12.89
C LEU A 72 4.30 7.80 -14.05
N ASP A 73 4.26 8.36 -15.26
CA ASP A 73 4.87 7.72 -16.43
C ASP A 73 6.39 7.66 -16.26
N ALA A 74 7.00 8.72 -15.73
CA ALA A 74 8.44 8.74 -15.41
C ALA A 74 8.81 7.72 -14.32
N VAL A 75 7.97 7.56 -13.30
CA VAL A 75 8.17 6.54 -12.24
C VAL A 75 8.07 5.13 -12.82
N ILE A 76 7.09 4.88 -13.69
CA ILE A 76 6.92 3.57 -14.34
C ILE A 76 8.10 3.26 -15.24
N GLU A 77 8.55 4.19 -16.08
CA GLU A 77 9.71 4.02 -16.96
C GLU A 77 10.98 3.70 -16.17
N MET A 78 11.22 4.39 -15.06
CA MET A 78 12.36 4.10 -14.18
C MET A 78 12.24 2.70 -13.55
N GLY A 79 11.09 2.35 -13.02
CA GLY A 79 10.84 1.07 -12.36
C GLY A 79 10.86 -0.12 -13.30
N LYS A 80 10.52 0.07 -14.58
CA LYS A 80 10.59 -0.95 -15.64
C LYS A 80 11.98 -1.16 -16.23
N ARG A 81 12.99 -0.52 -15.69
CA ARG A 81 14.37 -0.72 -16.12
C ARG A 81 14.83 -2.16 -15.82
N ALA A 82 15.01 -2.94 -16.87
CA ALA A 82 15.48 -4.31 -16.77
C ALA A 82 16.98 -4.36 -16.44
N LEU A 83 17.35 -5.05 -15.37
CA LEU A 83 18.73 -5.19 -14.92
C LEU A 83 19.15 -6.66 -15.02
N SER A 84 20.33 -6.91 -15.61
CA SER A 84 20.96 -8.24 -15.51
C SER A 84 21.25 -8.60 -14.04
N PRO A 85 21.45 -9.87 -13.68
CA PRO A 85 21.80 -10.24 -12.31
C PRO A 85 22.97 -9.44 -11.74
N ASP A 86 24.05 -9.28 -12.50
CA ASP A 86 25.22 -8.50 -12.07
C ASP A 86 24.89 -7.02 -11.85
N ALA A 87 24.15 -6.41 -12.81
CA ALA A 87 23.74 -5.01 -12.69
C ALA A 87 22.76 -4.79 -11.53
N PHE A 88 21.89 -5.76 -11.25
CA PHE A 88 20.96 -5.75 -10.14
C PHE A 88 21.69 -5.79 -8.80
N GLU A 89 22.67 -6.68 -8.66
CA GLU A 89 23.49 -6.78 -7.45
C GLU A 89 24.35 -5.53 -7.22
N ILE A 90 24.98 -5.01 -8.29
CA ILE A 90 25.72 -3.75 -8.24
C ILE A 90 24.80 -2.60 -7.80
N ALA A 91 23.63 -2.50 -8.38
CA ALA A 91 22.65 -1.45 -8.02
C ALA A 91 22.20 -1.58 -6.56
N ALA A 92 21.91 -2.80 -6.10
CA ALA A 92 21.52 -3.05 -4.71
C ALA A 92 22.60 -2.60 -3.72
N ASN A 93 23.84 -2.97 -4.00
CA ASN A 93 24.99 -2.64 -3.14
C ASN A 93 25.34 -1.14 -3.18
N ALA A 94 25.27 -0.52 -4.35
CA ALA A 94 25.65 0.90 -4.52
C ALA A 94 24.62 1.87 -3.93
N THR A 95 23.34 1.51 -3.97
CA THR A 95 22.23 2.42 -3.54
C THR A 95 21.67 2.07 -2.16
N GLY A 96 22.01 0.91 -1.61
CA GLY A 96 21.35 0.37 -0.42
C GLY A 96 19.87 0.04 -0.66
N ALA A 97 19.51 -0.27 -1.91
CA ALA A 97 18.14 -0.58 -2.27
C ALA A 97 17.60 -1.80 -1.52
N VAL A 98 16.35 -1.72 -1.13
CA VAL A 98 15.60 -2.89 -0.67
C VAL A 98 15.28 -3.76 -1.89
N VAL A 99 15.66 -5.04 -1.83
CA VAL A 99 15.22 -6.04 -2.78
C VAL A 99 13.84 -6.52 -2.36
N LEU A 100 12.83 -6.15 -3.13
CA LEU A 100 11.43 -6.48 -2.86
C LEU A 100 10.97 -7.58 -3.81
N ASP A 101 10.71 -8.76 -3.27
CA ASP A 101 10.16 -9.89 -4.03
C ASP A 101 8.63 -9.85 -3.96
N VAL A 102 8.01 -9.65 -5.12
CA VAL A 102 6.56 -9.48 -5.25
C VAL A 102 5.88 -10.68 -5.92
N ARG A 103 6.62 -11.75 -6.16
CA ARG A 103 6.10 -12.98 -6.77
C ARG A 103 5.07 -13.68 -5.88
N HIS A 104 4.59 -14.82 -6.32
CA HIS A 104 3.72 -15.66 -5.49
C HIS A 104 4.51 -16.25 -4.31
N HIS A 105 3.85 -16.44 -3.17
CA HIS A 105 4.50 -16.92 -1.94
C HIS A 105 5.14 -18.31 -2.10
N ASN A 106 4.60 -19.17 -2.94
CA ASN A 106 5.19 -20.48 -3.24
C ASN A 106 6.53 -20.35 -3.96
N ASP A 107 6.64 -19.41 -4.90
CA ASP A 107 7.88 -19.16 -5.65
C ASP A 107 8.96 -18.57 -4.74
N PHE A 108 8.57 -17.63 -3.87
CA PHE A 108 9.47 -17.08 -2.87
C PHE A 108 9.98 -18.16 -1.90
N SER A 109 9.12 -19.03 -1.41
CA SER A 109 9.50 -20.09 -0.48
C SER A 109 10.33 -21.20 -1.13
N ALA A 110 10.16 -21.43 -2.42
CA ALA A 110 11.00 -22.35 -3.18
C ALA A 110 12.43 -21.83 -3.40
N GLY A 111 12.58 -20.49 -3.48
CA GLY A 111 13.87 -19.84 -3.60
C GLY A 111 13.74 -18.32 -3.75
N HIS A 112 14.63 -17.57 -3.10
CA HIS A 112 14.63 -16.12 -3.14
C HIS A 112 16.05 -15.54 -2.98
N ILE A 113 16.23 -14.28 -3.34
CA ILE A 113 17.49 -13.57 -3.16
C ILE A 113 17.72 -13.36 -1.65
N PRO A 114 18.90 -13.69 -1.11
CA PRO A 114 19.21 -13.47 0.30
C PRO A 114 18.95 -12.02 0.73
N ARG A 115 18.30 -11.85 1.88
CA ARG A 115 17.90 -10.56 2.45
C ARG A 115 16.82 -9.80 1.65
N SER A 116 16.20 -10.42 0.66
CA SER A 116 14.99 -9.82 0.05
C SER A 116 13.81 -9.82 1.03
N ILE A 117 12.98 -8.80 0.91
CA ILE A 117 11.70 -8.72 1.62
C ILE A 117 10.63 -9.26 0.70
N PHE A 118 9.78 -10.15 1.22
CA PHE A 118 8.63 -10.68 0.48
C PHE A 118 7.37 -9.90 0.78
N ILE A 119 6.76 -9.35 -0.26
CA ILE A 119 5.38 -8.81 -0.21
C ILE A 119 4.71 -9.15 -1.53
N GLY A 120 3.93 -10.23 -1.56
CA GLY A 120 3.26 -10.70 -2.77
C GLY A 120 2.21 -9.71 -3.29
N LEU A 121 2.14 -9.56 -4.61
CA LEU A 121 1.14 -8.69 -5.25
C LEU A 121 -0.30 -9.17 -5.00
N ASP A 122 -0.51 -10.49 -4.86
CA ASP A 122 -1.84 -11.07 -4.69
C ASP A 122 -2.27 -11.02 -3.21
N GLY A 123 -2.59 -9.83 -2.71
CA GLY A 123 -3.01 -9.65 -1.32
C GLY A 123 -3.01 -8.19 -0.88
N GLY A 124 -2.84 -7.99 0.41
CA GLY A 124 -2.75 -6.66 1.03
C GLY A 124 -1.42 -5.95 0.76
N PHE A 125 -0.99 -5.86 -0.50
CA PHE A 125 0.32 -5.38 -0.92
C PHE A 125 0.65 -3.99 -0.36
N ALA A 126 -0.18 -3.00 -0.65
CA ALA A 126 0.08 -1.61 -0.26
C ALA A 126 0.17 -1.38 1.27
N PRO A 127 -0.75 -1.91 2.10
CA PRO A 127 -0.61 -1.86 3.56
C PRO A 127 0.69 -2.50 4.06
N TRP A 128 1.08 -3.65 3.53
CA TRP A 128 2.30 -4.32 3.94
C TRP A 128 3.57 -3.55 3.54
N VAL A 129 3.59 -2.98 2.34
CA VAL A 129 4.70 -2.10 1.90
C VAL A 129 4.87 -0.94 2.88
N GLY A 130 3.78 -0.23 3.19
CA GLY A 130 3.82 0.92 4.11
C GLY A 130 4.09 0.56 5.58
N THR A 131 3.96 -0.74 5.95
CA THR A 131 4.29 -1.22 7.30
C THR A 131 5.75 -1.66 7.41
N LEU A 132 6.29 -2.31 6.37
CA LEU A 132 7.61 -2.93 6.41
C LEU A 132 8.73 -2.03 5.89
N ILE A 133 8.42 -1.06 5.03
CA ILE A 133 9.38 -0.11 4.48
C ILE A 133 9.09 1.27 5.07
N ALA A 134 9.89 1.68 6.04
CA ALA A 134 9.63 2.89 6.83
C ALA A 134 9.87 4.19 6.03
N ASP A 135 10.80 4.20 5.07
CA ASP A 135 11.12 5.38 4.27
C ASP A 135 10.57 5.22 2.85
N VAL A 136 9.62 6.07 2.48
CA VAL A 136 9.05 6.09 1.12
C VAL A 136 10.05 6.49 0.04
N LYS A 137 11.18 7.12 0.41
CA LYS A 137 12.27 7.45 -0.50
C LYS A 137 13.27 6.32 -0.66
N GLN A 138 13.09 5.22 0.08
CA GLN A 138 13.95 4.05 0.00
C GLN A 138 14.03 3.56 -1.46
N PRO A 139 15.23 3.41 -2.04
CA PRO A 139 15.37 2.78 -3.34
C PRO A 139 14.87 1.33 -3.27
N ILE A 140 14.09 0.93 -4.27
CA ILE A 140 13.52 -0.42 -4.38
C ILE A 140 13.96 -1.07 -5.67
N LEU A 141 14.41 -2.31 -5.57
CA LEU A 141 14.68 -3.20 -6.69
C LEU A 141 13.70 -4.37 -6.65
N LEU A 142 13.01 -4.64 -7.77
CA LEU A 142 11.96 -5.63 -7.83
C LEU A 142 12.46 -7.01 -8.29
N VAL A 143 11.97 -8.04 -7.64
CA VAL A 143 11.93 -9.40 -8.17
C VAL A 143 10.46 -9.73 -8.44
N ALA A 144 10.11 -9.80 -9.72
CA ALA A 144 8.75 -9.95 -10.19
C ALA A 144 8.71 -10.77 -11.49
N ASP A 145 7.53 -11.30 -11.81
CA ASP A 145 7.24 -11.75 -13.16
C ASP A 145 7.24 -10.56 -14.11
N GLU A 146 7.90 -10.67 -15.26
CA GLU A 146 8.11 -9.53 -16.17
C GLU A 146 6.81 -8.84 -16.59
N ASN A 147 5.73 -9.60 -16.78
CA ASN A 147 4.40 -9.08 -17.12
C ASN A 147 3.70 -8.36 -15.95
N ARG A 148 4.23 -8.45 -14.72
CA ARG A 148 3.66 -7.81 -13.53
C ARG A 148 4.52 -6.67 -12.97
N VAL A 149 5.65 -6.37 -13.59
CA VAL A 149 6.54 -5.28 -13.12
C VAL A 149 5.82 -3.94 -13.09
N GLU A 150 5.11 -3.59 -14.16
CA GLU A 150 4.36 -2.32 -14.23
C GLU A 150 3.26 -2.25 -13.16
N GLU A 151 2.55 -3.34 -12.91
CA GLU A 151 1.58 -3.44 -11.82
C GLU A 151 2.25 -3.16 -10.48
N ALA A 152 3.41 -3.78 -10.22
CA ALA A 152 4.14 -3.61 -8.97
C ALA A 152 4.56 -2.15 -8.76
N VAL A 153 5.18 -1.52 -9.77
CA VAL A 153 5.59 -0.11 -9.73
C VAL A 153 4.39 0.81 -9.50
N THR A 154 3.31 0.61 -10.24
CA THR A 154 2.08 1.41 -10.09
C THR A 154 1.50 1.28 -8.69
N ARG A 155 1.49 0.08 -8.11
CA ARG A 155 0.94 -0.15 -6.76
C ARG A 155 1.84 0.40 -5.66
N LEU A 156 3.15 0.43 -5.85
CA LEU A 156 4.10 1.12 -4.99
C LEU A 156 3.86 2.64 -5.02
N SER A 157 3.75 3.21 -6.21
CA SER A 157 3.52 4.64 -6.39
C SER A 157 2.20 5.12 -5.76
N ARG A 158 1.14 4.31 -5.79
CA ARG A 158 -0.15 4.63 -5.13
C ARG A 158 -0.04 4.86 -3.62
N VAL A 159 1.01 4.37 -2.98
CA VAL A 159 1.29 4.58 -1.55
C VAL A 159 2.56 5.40 -1.31
N GLY A 160 3.05 6.08 -2.35
CA GLY A 160 4.12 7.07 -2.28
C GLY A 160 5.54 6.54 -2.43
N PHE A 161 5.71 5.27 -2.81
CA PHE A 161 7.02 4.67 -3.05
C PHE A 161 7.40 4.81 -4.53
N ASP A 162 7.84 6.00 -4.92
CA ASP A 162 8.16 6.35 -6.31
C ASP A 162 9.60 6.02 -6.72
N ASN A 163 10.42 5.52 -5.80
CA ASN A 163 11.84 5.26 -6.03
C ASN A 163 12.14 3.79 -6.36
N THR A 164 11.34 3.20 -7.25
CA THR A 164 11.67 1.89 -7.83
C THR A 164 12.68 2.09 -8.95
N ILE A 165 13.91 1.60 -8.77
CA ILE A 165 15.04 1.87 -9.66
C ILE A 165 15.28 0.81 -10.72
N GLY A 166 14.49 -0.25 -10.74
CA GLY A 166 14.53 -1.31 -11.74
C GLY A 166 14.09 -2.67 -11.22
N TYR A 167 14.12 -3.67 -12.09
CA TYR A 167 13.76 -5.04 -11.76
C TYR A 167 14.77 -6.05 -12.30
N LEU A 168 14.79 -7.25 -11.71
CA LEU A 168 15.65 -8.36 -12.12
C LEU A 168 15.14 -8.99 -13.41
N ALA A 169 15.82 -8.76 -14.52
CA ALA A 169 15.48 -9.34 -15.83
C ALA A 169 15.70 -10.85 -15.84
N GLY A 170 14.70 -11.59 -16.28
CA GLY A 170 14.68 -13.06 -16.31
C GLY A 170 14.44 -13.69 -14.94
N GLY A 171 14.05 -12.88 -13.94
CA GLY A 171 13.58 -13.35 -12.64
C GLY A 171 14.65 -14.11 -11.83
N PHE A 172 14.17 -14.73 -10.74
CA PHE A 172 15.04 -15.45 -9.79
C PHE A 172 15.81 -16.61 -10.43
N GLU A 173 15.23 -17.30 -11.39
CA GLU A 173 15.89 -18.42 -12.09
C GLU A 173 17.19 -18.01 -12.82
N ARG A 174 17.22 -16.79 -13.35
CA ARG A 174 18.41 -16.25 -14.00
C ARG A 174 19.46 -15.79 -12.99
N TRP A 175 19.04 -15.33 -11.82
CA TRP A 175 19.94 -14.93 -10.75
C TRP A 175 20.67 -16.12 -10.12
N GLN A 176 20.06 -17.31 -10.12
CA GLN A 176 20.66 -18.53 -9.58
C GLN A 176 21.78 -19.14 -10.47
N LYS A 177 21.91 -18.74 -11.72
CA LYS A 177 22.89 -19.26 -12.68
C LYS A 177 24.18 -18.46 -12.68
#